data_2ac0ed1150733dfa47256dcf829bc8e8
#
_entry.id   2ac0ed1150733dfa47256dcf829bc8e8
#
_cell.length_a   1.000
_cell.length_b   1.000
_cell.length_c   1.000
_cell.angle_alpha   90.00
_cell.angle_beta   90.00
_cell.angle_gamma   90.00
#
_symmetry.space_group_name_H-M   'P 1'
#
loop_
_entity.id
_entity.type
_entity.pdbx_description
1 polymer ?
#
loop_
_entity_poly.entity_id
_entity_poly.type
_entity_poly.pdbx_seq_one_letter_code
_entity_poly.pdbx_strand_id
1 'polypeptide(L)'
;MHGSPPSPRLSAWLVLAMLAMIAVPAGITLHTVHDPAVLEIPGTNPTPYGYSWSLLLFVVPIVVIGWWFLPSEGLRIPQRAFWRTIWILVPLGFGLDFFFANRFFVYPNAKATLGIGAPALGGNVPVEEYIFYFTGFLAVLLIYVWLDEYWLAVYNVSDYPSEAKHISRLLKFHLSSLIVGVVLIAAAILYKKHSQFPEGFPGYFTVLVIGGLIPSVSFFPTARRFINWRAFSLTIFMILLISMFWEATLAVPYGWWGYQQKQMMGLFIGAWAGLPIEAVTVWIAVTYGTTIVFEILKVWQASGKPARHAFLGEP
;
A
#
# COMPACT_ATOMS: atom_id res chain seq x y z
N MET A 1 -9.31 14.97 30.23
CA MET A 1 -7.96 14.43 30.54
C MET A 1 -7.20 14.31 29.23
N HIS A 2 -6.40 15.32 28.89
CA HIS A 2 -5.52 15.26 27.74
C HIS A 2 -4.26 14.48 28.17
N GLY A 3 -4.24 13.19 27.89
CA GLY A 3 -3.01 12.42 28.06
C GLY A 3 -1.93 12.93 27.10
N SER A 4 -0.69 13.00 27.57
CA SER A 4 0.46 13.34 26.73
C SER A 4 0.46 12.47 25.46
N PRO A 5 0.73 13.03 24.27
CA PRO A 5 0.78 12.24 23.06
C PRO A 5 1.79 11.09 23.24
N PRO A 6 1.44 9.87 22.80
CA PRO A 6 2.31 8.70 22.96
C PRO A 6 3.65 8.96 22.28
N SER A 7 4.74 8.50 22.91
CA SER A 7 6.07 8.66 22.34
C SER A 7 6.14 8.00 20.95
N PRO A 8 6.94 8.52 20.00
CA PRO A 8 7.11 7.90 18.68
C PRO A 8 7.59 6.44 18.74
N ARG A 9 8.33 6.08 19.78
CA ARG A 9 8.78 4.69 20.02
C ARG A 9 7.61 3.78 20.39
N LEU A 10 6.69 4.25 21.25
CA LEU A 10 5.49 3.47 21.60
C LEU A 10 4.61 3.22 20.38
N SER A 11 4.48 4.21 19.49
CA SER A 11 3.71 4.07 18.25
C SER A 11 4.32 3.05 17.29
N ALA A 12 5.65 3.01 17.14
CA ALA A 12 6.33 2.01 16.33
C ALA A 12 6.13 0.58 16.88
N TRP A 13 6.25 0.40 18.21
CA TRP A 13 5.96 -0.88 18.85
C TRP A 13 4.51 -1.32 18.68
N LEU A 14 3.57 -0.38 18.69
CA LEU A 14 2.17 -0.69 18.44
C LEU A 14 1.95 -1.24 17.03
N VAL A 15 2.57 -0.61 16.00
CA VAL A 15 2.52 -1.12 14.62
C VAL A 15 3.07 -2.55 14.55
N LEU A 16 4.24 -2.76 15.14
CA LEU A 16 4.87 -4.09 15.17
C LEU A 16 3.98 -5.12 15.90
N ALA A 17 3.37 -4.73 17.03
CA ALA A 17 2.46 -5.60 17.76
C ALA A 17 1.23 -5.97 16.93
N MET A 18 0.61 -5.01 16.25
CA MET A 18 -0.56 -5.26 15.38
C MET A 18 -0.20 -6.15 14.20
N LEU A 19 0.95 -5.91 13.57
CA LEU A 19 1.43 -6.79 12.49
C LEU A 19 1.72 -8.20 13.02
N ALA A 20 2.34 -8.34 14.19
CA ALA A 20 2.61 -9.61 14.81
C ALA A 20 1.33 -10.36 15.21
N MET A 21 0.30 -9.66 15.67
CA MET A 21 -1.02 -10.26 15.99
C MET A 21 -1.66 -10.94 14.79
N ILE A 22 -1.34 -10.51 13.58
CA ILE A 22 -1.82 -11.13 12.34
C ILE A 22 -0.80 -12.16 11.85
N ALA A 23 0.45 -11.76 11.71
CA ALA A 23 1.49 -12.57 11.08
C ALA A 23 1.84 -13.82 11.88
N VAL A 24 1.87 -13.74 13.22
CA VAL A 24 2.23 -14.90 14.05
C VAL A 24 1.16 -15.99 14.01
N PRO A 25 -0.14 -15.72 14.30
CA PRO A 25 -1.18 -16.75 14.17
C PRO A 25 -1.31 -17.27 12.73
N ALA A 26 -1.23 -16.37 11.73
CA ALA A 26 -1.27 -16.78 10.34
C ALA A 26 -0.10 -17.70 9.98
N GLY A 27 1.12 -17.34 10.37
CA GLY A 27 2.32 -18.14 10.12
C GLY A 27 2.25 -19.52 10.79
N ILE A 28 1.78 -19.59 12.03
CA ILE A 28 1.57 -20.86 12.74
C ILE A 28 0.52 -21.70 12.01
N THR A 29 -0.62 -21.12 11.67
CA THR A 29 -1.70 -21.82 10.96
C THR A 29 -1.22 -22.32 9.61
N LEU A 30 -0.55 -21.48 8.82
CA LEU A 30 -0.04 -21.84 7.50
C LEU A 30 1.02 -22.95 7.58
N HIS A 31 1.84 -22.95 8.64
CA HIS A 31 2.83 -24.01 8.86
C HIS A 31 2.18 -25.37 9.21
N THR A 32 0.99 -25.36 9.80
CA THR A 32 0.26 -26.60 10.15
C THR A 32 -0.58 -27.14 8.99
N VAL A 33 -0.79 -26.35 7.94
CA VAL A 33 -1.54 -26.81 6.75
C VAL A 33 -0.59 -27.53 5.79
N HIS A 34 -0.62 -28.85 5.82
CA HIS A 34 0.23 -29.68 4.96
C HIS A 34 -0.35 -29.89 3.56
N ASP A 35 -1.66 -30.02 3.45
CA ASP A 35 -2.38 -30.22 2.18
C ASP A 35 -3.50 -29.18 2.06
N PRO A 36 -3.20 -27.97 1.61
CA PRO A 36 -4.24 -26.98 1.40
C PRO A 36 -5.17 -27.47 0.31
N ALA A 37 -6.44 -27.64 0.63
CA ALA A 37 -7.46 -27.88 -0.38
C ALA A 37 -7.54 -26.61 -1.24
N VAL A 38 -6.92 -26.65 -2.40
CA VAL A 38 -7.09 -25.60 -3.42
C VAL A 38 -8.53 -25.72 -3.89
N LEU A 39 -9.25 -24.61 -3.90
CA LEU A 39 -10.56 -24.56 -4.51
C LEU A 39 -10.37 -24.84 -6.00
N GLU A 40 -10.57 -26.09 -6.42
CA GLU A 40 -10.54 -26.46 -7.83
C GLU A 40 -11.76 -25.84 -8.50
N ILE A 41 -11.53 -24.82 -9.30
CA ILE A 41 -12.58 -24.21 -10.10
C ILE A 41 -12.61 -24.96 -11.43
N PRO A 42 -13.76 -25.57 -11.79
CA PRO A 42 -13.90 -26.29 -13.06
C PRO A 42 -13.46 -25.41 -14.22
N GLY A 43 -12.76 -25.97 -15.20
CA GLY A 43 -12.11 -25.25 -16.31
C GLY A 43 -13.01 -24.41 -17.23
N THR A 44 -14.32 -24.40 -17.00
CA THR A 44 -15.30 -23.50 -17.62
C THR A 44 -15.70 -22.39 -16.66
N ASN A 45 -14.75 -21.78 -16.00
CA ASN A 45 -15.01 -20.75 -15.02
C ASN A 45 -15.72 -19.53 -15.64
N PRO A 46 -17.02 -19.35 -15.43
CA PRO A 46 -17.72 -18.18 -15.89
C PRO A 46 -17.69 -17.11 -14.78
N THR A 47 -16.69 -16.28 -14.82
CA THR A 47 -16.71 -15.03 -14.02
C THR A 47 -16.79 -13.83 -14.98
N PRO A 48 -17.88 -13.69 -15.77
CA PRO A 48 -17.99 -12.55 -16.66
C PRO A 48 -17.91 -11.28 -15.85
N TYR A 49 -16.94 -10.41 -16.23
CA TYR A 49 -16.66 -9.14 -15.57
C TYR A 49 -16.29 -9.26 -14.08
N GLY A 50 -15.83 -10.44 -13.61
CA GLY A 50 -15.52 -10.67 -12.19
C GLY A 50 -14.48 -9.71 -11.66
N TYR A 51 -13.41 -9.45 -12.40
CA TYR A 51 -12.39 -8.47 -12.04
C TYR A 51 -13.00 -7.06 -11.94
N SER A 52 -13.74 -6.63 -12.96
CA SER A 52 -14.38 -5.31 -12.97
C SER A 52 -15.32 -5.12 -11.78
N TRP A 53 -16.18 -6.11 -11.48
CA TRP A 53 -17.08 -6.06 -10.33
C TRP A 53 -16.33 -6.05 -8.99
N SER A 54 -15.21 -6.73 -8.90
CA SER A 54 -14.44 -6.82 -7.66
C SER A 54 -13.83 -5.49 -7.23
N LEU A 55 -13.61 -4.55 -8.16
CA LEU A 55 -13.17 -3.19 -7.85
C LEU A 55 -14.15 -2.45 -6.93
N LEU A 56 -15.40 -2.91 -6.82
CA LEU A 56 -16.35 -2.40 -5.82
C LEU A 56 -15.85 -2.57 -4.38
N LEU A 57 -14.97 -3.53 -4.10
CA LEU A 57 -14.32 -3.65 -2.78
C LEU A 57 -13.53 -2.40 -2.38
N PHE A 58 -13.06 -1.62 -3.35
CA PHE A 58 -12.39 -0.34 -3.13
C PHE A 58 -13.35 0.83 -3.33
N VAL A 59 -14.20 0.80 -4.34
CA VAL A 59 -15.13 1.88 -4.68
C VAL A 59 -16.16 2.09 -3.58
N VAL A 60 -16.73 1.01 -3.02
CA VAL A 60 -17.74 1.13 -1.94
C VAL A 60 -17.18 1.83 -0.70
N PRO A 61 -16.02 1.43 -0.13
CA PRO A 61 -15.41 2.19 0.97
C PRO A 61 -15.14 3.66 0.61
N ILE A 62 -14.67 3.96 -0.60
CA ILE A 62 -14.43 5.33 -1.06
C ILE A 62 -15.73 6.15 -0.99
N VAL A 63 -16.81 5.62 -1.54
CA VAL A 63 -18.11 6.31 -1.56
C VAL A 63 -18.67 6.46 -0.13
N VAL A 64 -18.65 5.40 0.66
CA VAL A 64 -19.19 5.42 2.03
C VAL A 64 -18.40 6.38 2.91
N ILE A 65 -17.08 6.30 2.90
CA ILE A 65 -16.25 7.19 3.74
C ILE A 65 -16.31 8.63 3.22
N GLY A 66 -16.10 8.83 1.92
CA GLY A 66 -15.99 10.16 1.34
C GLY A 66 -17.31 10.94 1.31
N TRP A 67 -18.41 10.26 1.05
CA TRP A 67 -19.72 10.92 0.91
C TRP A 67 -20.58 10.87 2.18
N TRP A 68 -20.46 9.83 2.97
CA TRP A 68 -21.31 9.68 4.16
C TRP A 68 -20.53 9.94 5.45
N PHE A 69 -19.54 9.14 5.79
CA PHE A 69 -18.90 9.21 7.10
C PHE A 69 -18.22 10.55 7.36
N LEU A 70 -17.39 11.02 6.45
CA LEU A 70 -16.69 12.30 6.64
C LEU A 70 -17.64 13.50 6.76
N PRO A 71 -18.66 13.65 5.90
CA PRO A 71 -19.62 14.74 6.05
C PRO A 71 -20.52 14.63 7.29
N SER A 72 -20.98 13.42 7.64
CA SER A 72 -21.90 13.22 8.79
C SER A 72 -21.22 13.55 10.12
N GLU A 73 -19.91 13.33 10.21
CA GLU A 73 -19.12 13.66 11.41
C GLU A 73 -18.55 15.09 11.36
N GLY A 74 -18.93 15.88 10.37
CA GLY A 74 -18.43 17.26 10.20
C GLY A 74 -16.93 17.35 9.92
N LEU A 75 -16.31 16.27 9.49
CA LEU A 75 -14.87 16.20 9.24
C LEU A 75 -14.50 16.94 7.95
N ARG A 76 -13.46 17.72 8.03
CA ARG A 76 -12.92 18.43 6.88
C ARG A 76 -11.64 17.76 6.40
N ILE A 77 -11.73 17.09 5.26
CA ILE A 77 -10.54 16.55 4.59
C ILE A 77 -9.61 17.74 4.27
N PRO A 78 -8.30 17.65 4.54
CA PRO A 78 -7.32 18.62 4.08
C PRO A 78 -7.16 18.48 2.55
N GLN A 79 -8.17 18.97 1.81
CA GLN A 79 -8.39 18.70 0.39
C GLN A 79 -7.16 18.97 -0.49
N ARG A 80 -6.41 20.05 -0.19
CA ARG A 80 -5.22 20.37 -0.98
C ARG A 80 -4.12 19.32 -0.82
N ALA A 81 -3.89 18.82 0.40
CA ALA A 81 -2.92 17.75 0.64
C ALA A 81 -3.42 16.45 0.05
N PHE A 82 -4.69 16.13 0.26
CA PHE A 82 -5.35 14.95 -0.27
C PHE A 82 -5.20 14.83 -1.79
N TRP A 83 -5.70 15.81 -2.55
CA TRP A 83 -5.66 15.76 -4.00
C TRP A 83 -4.23 15.83 -4.56
N ARG A 84 -3.32 16.60 -3.94
CA ARG A 84 -1.91 16.58 -4.33
C ARG A 84 -1.27 15.22 -4.15
N THR A 85 -1.60 14.52 -3.07
CA THR A 85 -1.13 13.12 -2.86
C THR A 85 -1.61 12.22 -3.98
N ILE A 86 -2.89 12.26 -4.30
CA ILE A 86 -3.47 11.46 -5.39
C ILE A 86 -2.82 11.81 -6.74
N TRP A 87 -2.68 13.10 -7.06
CA TRP A 87 -2.07 13.55 -8.31
C TRP A 87 -0.57 13.25 -8.44
N ILE A 88 0.11 12.93 -7.35
CA ILE A 88 1.51 12.45 -7.36
C ILE A 88 1.53 10.93 -7.50
N LEU A 89 0.74 10.22 -6.70
CA LEU A 89 0.86 8.76 -6.60
C LEU A 89 0.17 8.01 -7.74
N VAL A 90 -0.98 8.49 -8.23
CA VAL A 90 -1.69 7.83 -9.33
C VAL A 90 -0.87 7.79 -10.62
N PRO A 91 -0.25 8.89 -11.08
CA PRO A 91 0.65 8.83 -12.24
C PRO A 91 1.87 7.91 -12.03
N LEU A 92 2.39 7.84 -10.80
CA LEU A 92 3.47 6.89 -10.47
C LEU A 92 2.98 5.44 -10.56
N GLY A 93 1.79 5.13 -10.03
CA GLY A 93 1.16 3.82 -10.16
C GLY A 93 0.91 3.45 -11.63
N PHE A 94 0.37 4.37 -12.41
CA PHE A 94 0.17 4.19 -13.84
C PHE A 94 1.48 3.96 -14.59
N GLY A 95 2.54 4.68 -14.22
CA GLY A 95 3.88 4.48 -14.77
C GLY A 95 4.42 3.09 -14.44
N LEU A 96 4.22 2.62 -13.20
CA LEU A 96 4.63 1.27 -12.80
C LEU A 96 3.91 0.21 -13.63
N ASP A 97 2.60 0.34 -13.81
CA ASP A 97 1.83 -0.57 -14.68
C ASP A 97 2.29 -0.51 -16.13
N PHE A 98 2.43 0.69 -16.68
CA PHE A 98 2.90 0.84 -18.04
C PHE A 98 4.21 0.11 -18.30
N PHE A 99 5.19 0.22 -17.40
CA PHE A 99 6.52 -0.38 -17.57
C PHE A 99 6.61 -1.83 -17.13
N PHE A 100 5.81 -2.27 -16.15
CA PHE A 100 6.07 -3.52 -15.44
C PHE A 100 4.89 -4.48 -15.36
N ALA A 101 3.65 -4.09 -15.67
CA ALA A 101 2.50 -4.99 -15.50
C ALA A 101 2.67 -6.31 -16.25
N ASN A 102 2.98 -6.28 -17.55
CA ASN A 102 3.23 -7.50 -18.34
C ASN A 102 4.46 -8.29 -17.90
N ARG A 103 5.31 -7.70 -17.07
CA ARG A 103 6.51 -8.35 -16.54
C ARG A 103 6.23 -9.09 -15.24
N PHE A 104 5.29 -8.58 -14.44
CA PHE A 104 4.97 -9.13 -13.12
C PHE A 104 3.70 -9.97 -13.12
N PHE A 105 2.76 -9.67 -14.01
CA PHE A 105 1.43 -10.27 -14.02
C PHE A 105 1.11 -10.97 -15.34
N VAL A 106 0.11 -11.84 -15.28
CA VAL A 106 -0.58 -12.45 -16.41
C VAL A 106 -2.09 -12.34 -16.18
N TYR A 107 -2.86 -12.27 -17.27
CA TYR A 107 -4.32 -12.12 -17.23
C TYR A 107 -4.98 -13.25 -18.02
N PRO A 108 -5.06 -14.47 -17.45
CA PRO A 108 -5.49 -15.65 -18.20
C PRO A 108 -6.99 -15.67 -18.49
N ASN A 109 -7.82 -14.97 -17.70
CA ASN A 109 -9.28 -14.95 -17.89
C ASN A 109 -9.76 -13.63 -18.51
N ALA A 110 -9.66 -13.52 -19.83
CA ALA A 110 -10.09 -12.32 -20.55
C ALA A 110 -11.59 -12.00 -20.37
N LYS A 111 -12.44 -13.00 -20.04
CA LYS A 111 -13.87 -12.78 -19.78
C LYS A 111 -14.15 -12.09 -18.45
N ALA A 112 -13.20 -12.09 -17.54
CA ALA A 112 -13.34 -11.44 -16.23
C ALA A 112 -13.21 -9.92 -16.29
N THR A 113 -12.80 -9.37 -17.44
CA THR A 113 -12.56 -7.94 -17.65
C THR A 113 -13.59 -7.32 -18.60
N LEU A 114 -13.61 -6.00 -18.69
CA LEU A 114 -14.42 -5.25 -19.66
C LEU A 114 -13.99 -5.48 -21.12
N GLY A 115 -12.85 -6.14 -21.34
CA GLY A 115 -12.29 -6.33 -22.68
C GLY A 115 -11.63 -5.08 -23.26
N ILE A 116 -11.47 -4.03 -22.45
CA ILE A 116 -10.79 -2.77 -22.83
C ILE A 116 -9.32 -2.90 -22.46
N GLY A 117 -8.46 -2.90 -23.48
CA GLY A 117 -7.00 -2.92 -23.29
C GLY A 117 -6.44 -1.52 -23.09
N ALA A 118 -5.67 -1.32 -22.02
CA ALA A 118 -4.87 -0.14 -21.80
C ALA A 118 -3.41 -0.38 -22.20
N PRO A 119 -2.68 0.61 -22.75
CA PRO A 119 -1.33 0.42 -23.24
C PRO A 119 -0.34 0.13 -22.11
N ALA A 120 0.54 -0.87 -22.29
CA ALA A 120 1.65 -1.17 -21.41
C ALA A 120 2.84 -1.67 -22.23
N LEU A 121 4.04 -1.62 -21.66
CA LEU A 121 5.24 -2.13 -22.32
C LEU A 121 5.12 -3.67 -22.49
N GLY A 122 5.25 -4.14 -23.72
CA GLY A 122 5.12 -5.56 -24.05
C GLY A 122 3.70 -6.02 -24.40
N GLY A 123 2.71 -5.13 -24.44
CA GLY A 123 1.34 -5.43 -24.83
C GLY A 123 0.31 -4.61 -24.05
N ASN A 124 -0.98 -4.90 -24.29
CA ASN A 124 -2.04 -4.26 -23.51
C ASN A 124 -2.31 -5.04 -22.23
N VAL A 125 -2.70 -4.32 -21.20
CA VAL A 125 -3.24 -4.85 -19.93
C VAL A 125 -4.70 -4.47 -19.80
N PRO A 126 -5.51 -5.17 -18.99
CA PRO A 126 -6.88 -4.75 -18.71
C PRO A 126 -6.92 -3.32 -18.14
N VAL A 127 -7.89 -2.50 -18.57
CA VAL A 127 -8.06 -1.13 -18.05
C VAL A 127 -8.33 -1.13 -16.54
N GLU A 128 -8.83 -2.22 -16.01
CA GLU A 128 -9.06 -2.46 -14.58
C GLU A 128 -7.80 -2.23 -13.74
N GLU A 129 -6.61 -2.53 -14.27
CA GLU A 129 -5.34 -2.28 -13.56
C GLU A 129 -5.18 -0.79 -13.23
N TYR A 130 -5.40 0.08 -14.19
CA TYR A 130 -5.32 1.53 -13.97
C TYR A 130 -6.41 2.04 -13.03
N ILE A 131 -7.64 1.50 -13.15
CA ILE A 131 -8.74 1.80 -12.23
C ILE A 131 -8.38 1.33 -10.81
N PHE A 132 -7.77 0.15 -10.69
CA PHE A 132 -7.31 -0.40 -9.42
C PHE A 132 -6.29 0.51 -8.72
N TYR A 133 -5.26 0.98 -9.40
CA TYR A 133 -4.30 1.92 -8.81
C TYR A 133 -4.96 3.20 -8.33
N PHE A 134 -5.84 3.77 -9.15
CA PHE A 134 -6.56 4.98 -8.78
C PHE A 134 -7.44 4.76 -7.54
N THR A 135 -8.26 3.74 -7.55
CA THR A 135 -9.17 3.43 -6.43
C THR A 135 -8.42 2.93 -5.20
N GLY A 136 -7.34 2.17 -5.37
CA GLY A 136 -6.50 1.70 -4.28
C GLY A 136 -5.87 2.85 -3.48
N PHE A 137 -5.24 3.82 -4.14
CA PHE A 137 -4.69 5.00 -3.46
C PHE A 137 -5.77 5.84 -2.78
N LEU A 138 -6.93 6.01 -3.42
CA LEU A 138 -8.06 6.72 -2.83
C LEU A 138 -8.59 6.02 -1.58
N ALA A 139 -8.80 4.71 -1.65
CA ALA A 139 -9.30 3.92 -0.52
C ALA A 139 -8.34 4.00 0.68
N VAL A 140 -7.05 3.75 0.45
CA VAL A 140 -6.00 3.84 1.47
C VAL A 140 -6.02 5.21 2.14
N LEU A 141 -6.02 6.28 1.34
CA LEU A 141 -5.92 7.64 1.86
C LEU A 141 -7.19 8.06 2.61
N LEU A 142 -8.38 7.69 2.11
CA LEU A 142 -9.64 8.00 2.79
C LEU A 142 -9.78 7.23 4.11
N ILE A 143 -9.41 5.95 4.14
CA ILE A 143 -9.42 5.16 5.38
C ILE A 143 -8.46 5.79 6.40
N TYR A 144 -7.23 6.14 5.98
CA TYR A 144 -6.27 6.76 6.86
C TYR A 144 -6.78 8.09 7.40
N VAL A 145 -7.27 9.00 6.55
CA VAL A 145 -7.79 10.31 6.95
C VAL A 145 -8.98 10.17 7.90
N TRP A 146 -9.91 9.25 7.62
CA TRP A 146 -11.04 9.00 8.49
C TRP A 146 -10.62 8.51 9.89
N LEU A 147 -9.66 7.59 9.94
CA LEU A 147 -9.12 7.10 11.20
C LEU A 147 -8.30 8.17 11.96
N ASP A 148 -7.49 8.95 11.23
CA ASP A 148 -6.63 9.98 11.80
C ASP A 148 -7.43 11.17 12.36
N GLU A 149 -8.41 11.66 11.64
CA GLU A 149 -9.18 12.86 11.98
C GLU A 149 -10.41 12.57 12.86
N TYR A 150 -10.85 11.29 12.95
CA TYR A 150 -12.05 10.93 13.69
C TYR A 150 -11.79 9.87 14.78
N TRP A 151 -11.73 8.61 14.45
CA TRP A 151 -11.68 7.54 15.45
C TRP A 151 -10.46 7.58 16.36
N LEU A 152 -9.33 7.96 15.83
CA LEU A 152 -8.05 7.96 16.51
C LEU A 152 -7.45 9.38 16.60
N ALA A 153 -8.28 10.41 16.42
CA ALA A 153 -7.85 11.81 16.45
C ALA A 153 -7.12 12.21 17.73
N VAL A 154 -7.46 11.61 18.87
CA VAL A 154 -6.79 11.84 20.15
C VAL A 154 -5.30 11.50 20.14
N TYR A 155 -4.86 10.68 19.20
CA TYR A 155 -3.46 10.26 19.03
C TYR A 155 -2.72 11.07 17.96
N ASN A 156 -3.41 12.00 17.31
CA ASN A 156 -2.79 12.92 16.36
C ASN A 156 -2.00 14.01 17.10
N VAL A 157 -1.16 14.75 16.37
CA VAL A 157 -0.39 15.86 16.94
C VAL A 157 -1.35 16.97 17.39
N SER A 158 -1.29 17.35 18.67
CA SER A 158 -2.25 18.27 19.30
C SER A 158 -2.20 19.68 18.73
N ASP A 159 -1.03 20.17 18.35
CA ASP A 159 -0.83 21.49 17.73
C ASP A 159 -0.05 21.38 16.41
N TYR A 160 -0.69 20.71 15.47
CA TYR A 160 -0.12 20.43 14.15
C TYR A 160 0.39 21.68 13.41
N PRO A 161 -0.36 22.81 13.37
CA PRO A 161 0.11 24.01 12.69
C PRO A 161 1.36 24.64 13.32
N SER A 162 1.45 24.66 14.65
CA SER A 162 2.62 25.18 15.37
C SER A 162 3.85 24.32 15.10
N GLU A 163 3.72 23.00 15.28
CA GLU A 163 4.80 22.05 15.02
C GLU A 163 5.31 22.15 13.56
N ALA A 164 4.39 22.29 12.59
CA ALA A 164 4.75 22.41 11.18
C ALA A 164 5.56 23.67 10.86
N LYS A 165 5.25 24.80 11.51
CA LYS A 165 5.97 26.08 11.31
C LYS A 165 7.43 26.02 11.78
N HIS A 166 7.72 25.24 12.81
CA HIS A 166 9.07 25.07 13.37
C HIS A 166 9.99 24.16 12.54
N ILE A 167 9.46 23.47 11.54
CA ILE A 167 10.29 22.60 10.69
C ILE A 167 11.17 23.45 9.79
N SER A 168 12.48 23.24 9.88
CA SER A 168 13.45 23.95 9.05
C SER A 168 13.41 23.49 7.59
N ARG A 169 13.33 22.16 7.37
CA ARG A 169 13.20 21.55 6.03
C ARG A 169 12.46 20.22 6.13
N LEU A 170 11.69 19.89 5.10
CA LEU A 170 10.92 18.63 5.00
C LEU A 170 11.79 17.48 4.50
N LEU A 171 12.65 17.76 3.52
CA LEU A 171 13.51 16.76 2.91
C LEU A 171 14.74 16.55 3.77
N LYS A 172 14.87 15.36 4.37
CA LYS A 172 15.99 14.99 5.23
C LYS A 172 16.46 13.59 4.87
N PHE A 173 17.71 13.48 4.46
CA PHE A 173 18.30 12.19 4.14
C PHE A 173 18.34 11.26 5.36
N HIS A 174 17.86 10.03 5.19
CA HIS A 174 17.82 9.02 6.26
C HIS A 174 18.59 7.77 5.86
N LEU A 175 19.85 7.71 6.25
CA LEU A 175 20.79 6.64 5.90
C LEU A 175 20.30 5.26 6.37
N SER A 176 19.68 5.18 7.57
CA SER A 176 19.18 3.91 8.09
C SER A 176 18.11 3.29 7.19
N SER A 177 17.21 4.10 6.61
CA SER A 177 16.23 3.60 5.63
C SER A 177 16.91 3.05 4.38
N LEU A 178 17.95 3.74 3.89
CA LEU A 178 18.71 3.26 2.73
C LEU A 178 19.36 1.92 3.01
N ILE A 179 20.02 1.77 4.16
CA ILE A 179 20.64 0.51 4.58
C ILE A 179 19.60 -0.61 4.66
N VAL A 180 18.47 -0.36 5.32
CA VAL A 180 17.38 -1.35 5.44
C VAL A 180 16.88 -1.75 4.05
N GLY A 181 16.64 -0.81 3.15
CA GLY A 181 16.18 -1.12 1.79
C GLY A 181 17.19 -1.97 1.01
N VAL A 182 18.48 -1.64 1.08
CA VAL A 182 19.55 -2.41 0.42
C VAL A 182 19.62 -3.83 1.00
N VAL A 183 19.56 -3.96 2.33
CA VAL A 183 19.55 -5.28 3.01
C VAL A 183 18.35 -6.11 2.60
N LEU A 184 17.15 -5.52 2.53
CA LEU A 184 15.94 -6.24 2.10
C LEU A 184 16.06 -6.74 0.65
N ILE A 185 16.56 -5.92 -0.27
CA ILE A 185 16.77 -6.32 -1.67
C ILE A 185 17.81 -7.43 -1.75
N ALA A 186 18.94 -7.28 -1.06
CA ALA A 186 19.99 -8.30 -1.03
C ALA A 186 19.49 -9.62 -0.47
N ALA A 187 18.73 -9.57 0.64
CA ALA A 187 18.12 -10.76 1.23
C ALA A 187 17.12 -11.44 0.27
N ALA A 188 16.29 -10.66 -0.43
CA ALA A 188 15.37 -11.20 -1.42
C ALA A 188 16.09 -11.88 -2.59
N ILE A 189 17.19 -11.30 -3.09
CA ILE A 189 18.00 -11.88 -4.15
C ILE A 189 18.64 -13.21 -3.68
N LEU A 190 19.18 -13.22 -2.45
CA LEU A 190 19.76 -14.42 -1.87
C LEU A 190 18.70 -15.50 -1.65
N TYR A 191 17.56 -15.14 -1.10
CA TYR A 191 16.43 -16.06 -0.89
C TYR A 191 15.95 -16.65 -2.23
N LYS A 192 15.79 -15.82 -3.26
CA LYS A 192 15.39 -16.26 -4.60
C LYS A 192 16.25 -17.40 -5.13
N LYS A 193 17.56 -17.32 -4.97
CA LYS A 193 18.52 -18.36 -5.42
C LYS A 193 18.33 -19.72 -4.73
N HIS A 194 17.76 -19.73 -3.52
CA HIS A 194 17.53 -20.94 -2.74
C HIS A 194 16.05 -21.34 -2.69
N SER A 195 15.16 -20.62 -3.38
CA SER A 195 13.73 -20.88 -3.44
C SER A 195 13.43 -22.05 -4.38
N GLN A 196 12.18 -22.51 -4.37
CA GLN A 196 11.67 -23.51 -5.32
C GLN A 196 11.74 -23.05 -6.78
N PHE A 197 11.80 -21.74 -7.03
CA PHE A 197 11.91 -21.16 -8.38
C PHE A 197 13.14 -20.25 -8.45
N PRO A 198 14.36 -20.81 -8.49
CA PRO A 198 15.59 -20.03 -8.40
C PRO A 198 15.88 -19.20 -9.65
N GLU A 199 15.18 -19.48 -10.75
CA GLU A 199 15.33 -18.75 -11.99
C GLU A 199 14.75 -17.33 -11.91
N GLY A 200 15.43 -16.38 -12.55
CA GLY A 200 14.97 -15.00 -12.66
C GLY A 200 15.46 -14.11 -11.51
N PHE A 201 14.77 -13.01 -11.34
CA PHE A 201 15.11 -11.95 -10.38
C PHE A 201 13.87 -11.54 -9.59
N PRO A 202 13.94 -11.27 -8.26
CA PRO A 202 12.80 -10.83 -7.47
C PRO A 202 12.43 -9.39 -7.80
N GLY A 203 12.05 -9.15 -9.07
CA GLY A 203 11.84 -7.81 -9.63
C GLY A 203 10.69 -7.10 -8.99
N TYR A 204 9.58 -7.79 -8.76
CA TYR A 204 8.40 -7.19 -8.15
C TYR A 204 8.69 -6.77 -6.70
N PHE A 205 9.26 -7.64 -5.88
CA PHE A 205 9.67 -7.29 -4.52
C PHE A 205 10.64 -6.10 -4.49
N THR A 206 11.61 -6.09 -5.40
CA THR A 206 12.59 -4.99 -5.52
C THR A 206 11.91 -3.66 -5.81
N VAL A 207 10.95 -3.63 -6.75
CA VAL A 207 10.17 -2.42 -7.08
C VAL A 207 9.36 -1.95 -5.87
N LEU A 208 8.73 -2.86 -5.13
CA LEU A 208 7.96 -2.52 -3.93
C LEU A 208 8.85 -1.93 -2.82
N VAL A 209 10.03 -2.53 -2.61
CA VAL A 209 11.01 -1.98 -1.64
C VAL A 209 11.47 -0.58 -2.07
N ILE A 210 11.78 -0.38 -3.34
CA ILE A 210 12.18 0.95 -3.86
C ILE A 210 11.04 1.97 -3.70
N GLY A 211 9.80 1.57 -3.98
CA GLY A 211 8.62 2.42 -3.80
C GLY A 211 8.44 2.92 -2.36
N GLY A 212 8.68 2.06 -1.37
CA GLY A 212 8.70 2.44 0.05
C GLY A 212 9.98 3.16 0.47
N LEU A 213 11.11 2.82 -0.15
CA LEU A 213 12.43 3.35 0.21
C LEU A 213 12.59 4.83 -0.15
N ILE A 214 12.12 5.24 -1.33
CA ILE A 214 12.22 6.64 -1.79
C ILE A 214 11.61 7.61 -0.78
N PRO A 215 10.33 7.47 -0.35
CA PRO A 215 9.77 8.34 0.67
C PRO A 215 10.44 8.18 2.03
N SER A 216 10.92 6.97 2.37
CA SER A 216 11.62 6.74 3.65
C SER A 216 12.94 7.48 3.74
N VAL A 217 13.77 7.40 2.70
CA VAL A 217 15.08 8.07 2.66
C VAL A 217 14.92 9.58 2.66
N SER A 218 13.85 10.09 2.05
CA SER A 218 13.66 11.53 1.85
C SER A 218 12.88 12.21 2.97
N PHE A 219 11.87 11.53 3.54
CA PHE A 219 10.86 12.19 4.35
C PHE A 219 10.62 11.57 5.72
N PHE A 220 11.02 10.32 5.95
CA PHE A 220 10.73 9.62 7.21
C PHE A 220 11.16 10.40 8.47
N PRO A 221 12.35 11.02 8.54
CA PRO A 221 12.76 11.76 9.73
C PRO A 221 11.81 12.89 10.12
N THR A 222 11.17 13.50 9.11
CA THR A 222 10.18 14.55 9.31
C THR A 222 8.79 13.95 9.52
N ALA A 223 8.32 13.09 8.62
CA ALA A 223 6.97 12.52 8.61
C ALA A 223 6.64 11.73 9.89
N ARG A 224 7.60 10.97 10.43
CA ARG A 224 7.40 10.08 11.58
C ARG A 224 6.79 10.75 12.82
N ARG A 225 6.92 12.06 12.96
CA ARG A 225 6.38 12.85 14.08
C ARG A 225 4.92 13.21 13.87
N PHE A 226 4.48 13.27 12.61
CA PHE A 226 3.15 13.70 12.21
C PHE A 226 2.22 12.54 11.88
N ILE A 227 2.78 11.38 11.54
CA ILE A 227 2.00 10.18 11.28
C ILE A 227 1.31 9.74 12.58
N ASN A 228 -0.02 9.65 12.54
CA ASN A 228 -0.79 8.93 13.54
C ASN A 228 -0.59 7.43 13.32
N TRP A 229 0.38 6.86 14.02
CA TRP A 229 0.78 5.47 13.85
C TRP A 229 -0.32 4.46 14.17
N ARG A 230 -1.29 4.83 15.01
CA ARG A 230 -2.45 3.99 15.31
C ARG A 230 -3.43 3.96 14.14
N ALA A 231 -3.72 5.13 13.57
CA ALA A 231 -4.53 5.22 12.36
C ALA A 231 -3.86 4.49 11.19
N PHE A 232 -2.55 4.68 11.01
CA PHE A 232 -1.76 3.96 10.03
C PHE A 232 -1.83 2.44 10.20
N SER A 233 -1.66 1.92 11.43
CA SER A 233 -1.71 0.49 11.72
C SER A 233 -3.07 -0.11 11.39
N LEU A 234 -4.14 0.58 11.77
CA LEU A 234 -5.50 0.12 11.49
C LEU A 234 -5.83 0.22 10.00
N THR A 235 -5.30 1.23 9.30
CA THR A 235 -5.41 1.33 7.84
C THR A 235 -4.76 0.12 7.16
N ILE A 236 -3.51 -0.22 7.53
CA ILE A 236 -2.84 -1.42 7.00
C ILE A 236 -3.69 -2.67 7.27
N PHE A 237 -4.19 -2.83 8.48
CA PHE A 237 -5.00 -3.99 8.84
C PHE A 237 -6.25 -4.11 7.96
N MET A 238 -7.00 -3.02 7.79
CA MET A 238 -8.21 -3.01 6.96
C MET A 238 -7.89 -3.29 5.49
N ILE A 239 -6.86 -2.67 4.96
CA ILE A 239 -6.46 -2.86 3.56
C ILE A 239 -5.97 -4.29 3.32
N LEU A 240 -5.15 -4.84 4.21
CA LEU A 240 -4.70 -6.24 4.10
C LEU A 240 -5.88 -7.21 4.19
N LEU A 241 -6.84 -6.96 5.06
CA LEU A 241 -8.02 -7.80 5.18
C LEU A 241 -8.82 -7.82 3.86
N ILE A 242 -9.07 -6.66 3.27
CA ILE A 242 -9.80 -6.53 2.00
C ILE A 242 -9.01 -7.20 0.88
N SER A 243 -7.71 -6.89 0.76
CA SER A 243 -6.91 -7.37 -0.36
C SER A 243 -6.63 -8.86 -0.29
N MET A 244 -6.34 -9.42 0.88
CA MET A 244 -6.12 -10.86 1.01
C MET A 244 -7.40 -11.65 0.73
N PHE A 245 -8.56 -11.16 1.22
CA PHE A 245 -9.84 -11.73 0.84
C PHE A 245 -10.02 -11.69 -0.68
N TRP A 246 -9.80 -10.55 -1.30
CA TRP A 246 -9.94 -10.36 -2.74
C TRP A 246 -9.02 -11.28 -3.56
N GLU A 247 -7.71 -11.25 -3.26
CA GLU A 247 -6.72 -11.98 -4.06
C GLU A 247 -6.78 -13.49 -3.84
N ALA A 248 -6.86 -13.93 -2.58
CA ALA A 248 -6.80 -15.35 -2.26
C ALA A 248 -8.09 -16.12 -2.54
N THR A 249 -9.26 -15.46 -2.48
CA THR A 249 -10.55 -16.15 -2.65
C THR A 249 -11.21 -15.89 -4.00
N LEU A 250 -10.84 -14.82 -4.67
CA LEU A 250 -11.46 -14.41 -5.94
C LEU A 250 -10.44 -14.36 -7.08
N ALA A 251 -9.49 -13.45 -7.02
CA ALA A 251 -8.68 -13.12 -8.17
C ALA A 251 -7.82 -14.27 -8.69
N VAL A 252 -7.00 -14.84 -7.84
CA VAL A 252 -6.08 -15.92 -8.22
C VAL A 252 -6.84 -17.22 -8.52
N PRO A 253 -7.79 -17.69 -7.65
CA PRO A 253 -8.56 -18.90 -7.95
C PRO A 253 -9.36 -18.81 -9.25
N TYR A 254 -9.91 -17.64 -9.57
CA TYR A 254 -10.68 -17.45 -10.80
C TYR A 254 -9.82 -17.00 -12.01
N GLY A 255 -8.51 -16.93 -11.85
CA GLY A 255 -7.58 -16.59 -12.93
C GLY A 255 -7.80 -15.18 -13.50
N TRP A 256 -8.28 -14.23 -12.70
CA TRP A 256 -8.44 -12.85 -13.16
C TRP A 256 -7.09 -12.23 -13.45
N TRP A 257 -6.14 -12.48 -12.60
CA TRP A 257 -4.70 -12.31 -12.85
C TRP A 257 -3.89 -13.38 -12.14
N GLY A 258 -2.63 -13.47 -12.51
CA GLY A 258 -1.64 -14.33 -11.87
C GLY A 258 -0.28 -13.66 -11.86
N TYR A 259 0.67 -14.28 -11.20
CA TYR A 259 2.01 -13.73 -10.98
C TYR A 259 3.06 -14.45 -11.84
N GLN A 260 3.97 -13.67 -12.42
CA GLN A 260 5.14 -14.20 -13.13
C GLN A 260 6.17 -14.74 -12.13
N GLN A 261 6.17 -16.03 -11.85
CA GLN A 261 7.02 -16.66 -10.82
C GLN A 261 8.51 -16.31 -10.91
N LYS A 262 9.03 -16.12 -12.15
CA LYS A 262 10.41 -15.71 -12.38
C LYS A 262 10.72 -14.31 -11.82
N GLN A 263 9.72 -13.47 -11.63
CA GLN A 263 9.83 -12.11 -11.13
C GLN A 263 9.45 -11.97 -9.65
N MET A 264 8.94 -13.04 -9.04
CA MET A 264 8.62 -13.07 -7.62
C MET A 264 9.82 -13.55 -6.80
N MET A 265 9.87 -13.19 -5.53
CA MET A 265 10.92 -13.61 -4.59
C MET A 265 10.98 -15.13 -4.43
N GLY A 266 9.85 -15.81 -4.62
CA GLY A 266 9.75 -17.26 -4.53
C GLY A 266 9.27 -17.78 -3.17
N LEU A 267 8.74 -16.89 -2.33
CA LEU A 267 8.02 -17.23 -1.11
C LEU A 267 6.52 -17.15 -1.39
N PHE A 268 5.83 -18.29 -1.31
CA PHE A 268 4.41 -18.43 -1.60
C PHE A 268 3.64 -18.86 -0.37
N ILE A 269 2.43 -18.32 -0.21
CA ILE A 269 1.52 -18.63 0.88
C ILE A 269 0.53 -19.70 0.37
N GLY A 270 0.87 -20.98 0.55
CA GLY A 270 0.14 -22.10 -0.02
C GLY A 270 -1.34 -22.12 0.36
N ALA A 271 -1.67 -21.95 1.64
CA ALA A 271 -3.04 -21.92 2.12
C ALA A 271 -3.88 -20.73 1.60
N TRP A 272 -3.24 -19.73 0.97
CA TRP A 272 -3.89 -18.59 0.34
C TRP A 272 -3.71 -18.64 -1.18
N ALA A 273 -4.17 -19.71 -1.78
CA ALA A 273 -4.13 -19.91 -3.24
C ALA A 273 -2.72 -19.77 -3.86
N GLY A 274 -1.67 -20.03 -3.09
CA GLY A 274 -0.30 -19.88 -3.56
C GLY A 274 0.10 -18.43 -3.85
N LEU A 275 -0.50 -17.45 -3.18
CA LEU A 275 -0.11 -16.04 -3.32
C LEU A 275 1.37 -15.84 -3.01
N PRO A 276 2.10 -15.08 -3.82
CA PRO A 276 3.44 -14.67 -3.48
C PRO A 276 3.41 -13.65 -2.33
N ILE A 277 4.45 -13.60 -1.53
CA ILE A 277 4.55 -12.64 -0.40
C ILE A 277 4.46 -11.19 -0.88
N GLU A 278 4.75 -10.93 -2.12
CA GLU A 278 4.59 -9.63 -2.77
C GLU A 278 3.15 -9.13 -2.73
N ALA A 279 2.16 -10.02 -2.77
CA ALA A 279 0.74 -9.66 -2.62
C ALA A 279 0.45 -8.98 -1.27
N VAL A 280 1.16 -9.37 -0.22
CA VAL A 280 1.11 -8.70 1.10
C VAL A 280 1.97 -7.43 1.08
N THR A 281 3.17 -7.52 0.53
CA THR A 281 4.15 -6.45 0.56
C THR A 281 3.70 -5.21 -0.22
N VAL A 282 2.95 -5.39 -1.34
CA VAL A 282 2.44 -4.26 -2.13
C VAL A 282 1.54 -3.36 -1.30
N TRP A 283 0.63 -3.94 -0.52
CA TRP A 283 -0.29 -3.15 0.29
C TRP A 283 0.40 -2.44 1.46
N ILE A 284 1.44 -3.06 2.04
CA ILE A 284 2.28 -2.40 3.03
C ILE A 284 3.02 -1.22 2.39
N ALA A 285 3.63 -1.41 1.22
CA ALA A 285 4.37 -0.36 0.52
C ALA A 285 3.46 0.79 0.07
N VAL A 286 2.27 0.47 -0.49
CA VAL A 286 1.28 1.46 -0.94
C VAL A 286 0.74 2.26 0.23
N THR A 287 0.30 1.60 1.32
CA THR A 287 -0.23 2.30 2.50
C THR A 287 0.83 3.19 3.13
N TYR A 288 2.04 2.68 3.29
CA TYR A 288 3.16 3.43 3.87
C TYR A 288 3.57 4.63 3.02
N GLY A 289 3.77 4.42 1.72
CA GLY A 289 4.15 5.49 0.80
C GLY A 289 3.07 6.58 0.72
N THR A 290 1.80 6.18 0.62
CA THR A 290 0.66 7.11 0.58
C THR A 290 0.59 7.95 1.84
N THR A 291 0.71 7.32 3.01
CA THR A 291 0.65 8.04 4.30
C THR A 291 1.81 9.03 4.45
N ILE A 292 3.04 8.63 4.13
CA ILE A 292 4.20 9.56 4.22
C ILE A 292 4.04 10.75 3.29
N VAL A 293 3.67 10.51 2.04
CA VAL A 293 3.50 11.59 1.06
C VAL A 293 2.39 12.53 1.50
N PHE A 294 1.27 12.00 1.97
CA PHE A 294 0.16 12.81 2.47
C PHE A 294 0.58 13.67 3.66
N GLU A 295 1.20 13.09 4.67
CA GLU A 295 1.62 13.83 5.87
C GLU A 295 2.66 14.91 5.53
N ILE A 296 3.61 14.65 4.67
CA ILE A 296 4.57 15.66 4.21
C ILE A 296 3.88 16.82 3.49
N LEU A 297 2.89 16.54 2.65
CA LEU A 297 2.12 17.59 1.96
C LEU A 297 1.24 18.37 2.94
N LYS A 298 0.64 17.70 3.93
CA LYS A 298 -0.14 18.31 5.01
C LYS A 298 0.74 19.25 5.85
N VAL A 299 1.94 18.79 6.27
CA VAL A 299 2.93 19.58 6.98
C VAL A 299 3.41 20.80 6.16
N TRP A 300 3.71 20.58 4.88
CA TRP A 300 4.09 21.68 3.99
C TRP A 300 3.03 22.77 3.96
N GLN A 301 1.77 22.40 3.77
CA GLN A 301 0.67 23.37 3.74
C GLN A 301 0.48 24.11 5.07
N ALA A 302 0.55 23.37 6.18
CA ALA A 302 0.43 23.93 7.52
C ALA A 302 1.58 24.91 7.86
N SER A 303 2.77 24.66 7.31
CA SER A 303 3.94 25.54 7.52
C SER A 303 3.77 26.94 6.90
N GLY A 304 2.91 27.10 5.89
CA GLY A 304 2.73 28.33 5.13
C GLY A 304 3.91 28.75 4.27
N LYS A 305 4.96 27.94 4.19
CA LYS A 305 6.21 28.23 3.47
C LYS A 305 6.07 27.95 1.96
N PRO A 306 6.75 28.72 1.08
CA PRO A 306 6.91 28.35 -0.31
C PRO A 306 7.55 26.96 -0.44
N ALA A 307 7.24 26.23 -1.50
CA ALA A 307 7.70 24.83 -1.68
C ALA A 307 9.24 24.71 -1.55
N ARG A 308 9.99 25.54 -2.28
CA ARG A 308 11.47 25.52 -2.26
C ARG A 308 12.00 25.70 -0.84
N HIS A 309 11.48 26.69 -0.11
CA HIS A 309 11.88 26.95 1.27
C HIS A 309 11.47 25.78 2.22
N ALA A 310 10.25 25.25 2.06
CA ALA A 310 9.77 24.16 2.91
C ALA A 310 10.57 22.86 2.69
N PHE A 311 10.83 22.50 1.44
CA PHE A 311 11.48 21.22 1.14
C PHE A 311 13.01 21.27 1.29
N LEU A 312 13.66 22.32 0.85
CA LEU A 312 15.12 22.43 0.81
C LEU A 312 15.71 23.24 1.98
N GLY A 313 14.90 24.06 2.65
CA GLY A 313 15.37 24.95 3.73
C GLY A 313 16.16 26.16 3.24
N GLU A 314 16.08 26.48 1.96
CA GLU A 314 16.70 27.66 1.38
C GLU A 314 15.85 28.91 1.67
N PRO A 315 16.46 30.08 1.95
CA PRO A 315 15.75 31.32 2.18
C PRO A 315 14.98 31.84 0.95
#